data_b40e3341257d054f9b6f3b834645dcf3
#
_entry.id   b40e3341257d054f9b6f3b834645dcf3
#
_cell.length_a   1.000
_cell.length_b   1.000
_cell.length_c   1.000
_cell.angle_alpha   90.00
_cell.angle_beta   90.00
_cell.angle_gamma   90.00
#
_symmetry.space_group_name_H-M   'P 1'
#
loop_
_entity.id
_entity.type
_entity.pdbx_description
1 polymer ?
#
loop_
_entity_poly.entity_id
_entity_poly.type
_entity_poly.pdbx_seq_one_letter_code
_entity_poly.pdbx_strand_id
1 'polypeptide(L)'
;MARDETQRDGGAPRREVLTWLTDMDGVLVHEEVPIPGAQEFIEALQRSGLGFMVLTNNSIFTPRDLRARLLGSGIDVPESAIWTSALATAQFLHDQRPGGSAYVVGETGLTTAMHDAGYVMTDRDPDYVVLGETRTYSFEAITRAIRLIDGGARFIATNPDPSGPSQDGKLPATGAVASLITTATGRAPYYVGKPNSLMMRSALNRIDAHSETTVMVGDRMDTDIIAGLEAGLRTVLVTSGSTPPEQVGTFPYRPTEVYESVADLVDLVEEWAQAAPRPNHDPDGQ
;
A
#
# COMPACT_ATOMS: atom_id res chain seq x y z
N MET A 1 -19.20 41.12 -26.75
CA MET A 1 -20.04 39.93 -26.80
C MET A 1 -19.33 38.83 -26.03
N ALA A 2 -19.65 38.74 -24.77
CA ALA A 2 -19.15 37.70 -23.86
C ALA A 2 -19.94 36.41 -24.12
N ARG A 3 -19.29 35.29 -24.29
CA ARG A 3 -19.88 33.97 -24.13
C ARG A 3 -19.27 33.31 -22.91
N ASP A 4 -20.08 33.35 -21.88
CA ASP A 4 -20.00 32.53 -20.71
C ASP A 4 -20.43 31.11 -21.12
N GLU A 5 -19.50 30.16 -21.11
CA GLU A 5 -19.78 28.74 -21.20
C GLU A 5 -19.26 28.03 -19.95
N THR A 6 -19.98 28.21 -18.87
CA THR A 6 -19.97 27.26 -17.74
C THR A 6 -20.55 25.95 -18.24
N GLN A 7 -19.70 25.08 -18.76
CA GLN A 7 -20.04 23.69 -19.07
C GLN A 7 -20.19 22.96 -17.73
N ARG A 8 -21.43 22.87 -17.25
CA ARG A 8 -21.81 21.97 -16.18
C ARG A 8 -21.72 20.57 -16.74
N ASP A 9 -20.65 19.90 -16.40
CA ASP A 9 -20.47 18.47 -16.64
C ASP A 9 -21.62 17.73 -15.93
N GLY A 10 -22.40 16.96 -16.71
CA GLY A 10 -23.50 16.15 -16.23
C GLY A 10 -22.95 14.98 -15.43
N GLY A 11 -22.61 15.24 -14.16
CA GLY A 11 -22.03 14.25 -13.26
C GLY A 11 -22.97 13.06 -13.07
N ALA A 12 -22.47 11.87 -13.40
CA ALA A 12 -23.01 10.64 -12.84
C ALA A 12 -23.11 10.81 -11.30
N PRO A 13 -24.15 10.25 -10.64
CA PRO A 13 -24.33 10.40 -9.21
C PRO A 13 -23.01 10.03 -8.52
N ARG A 14 -22.47 10.95 -7.70
CA ARG A 14 -21.25 10.69 -6.92
C ARG A 14 -21.52 9.44 -6.11
N ARG A 15 -20.81 8.34 -6.43
CA ARG A 15 -20.91 7.11 -5.66
C ARG A 15 -20.48 7.43 -4.23
N GLU A 16 -21.25 6.93 -3.29
CA GLU A 16 -20.98 7.05 -1.87
C GLU A 16 -19.58 6.49 -1.55
N VAL A 17 -18.79 7.19 -0.74
CA VAL A 17 -17.50 6.69 -0.24
C VAL A 17 -17.67 6.36 1.22
N LEU A 18 -17.43 5.10 1.56
CA LEU A 18 -17.53 4.56 2.91
C LEU A 18 -16.17 4.15 3.48
N THR A 19 -15.16 4.02 2.61
CA THR A 19 -13.84 3.51 2.99
C THR A 19 -12.72 4.27 2.29
N TRP A 20 -11.65 4.52 3.02
CA TRP A 20 -10.45 5.19 2.55
C TRP A 20 -9.24 4.27 2.67
N LEU A 21 -8.57 4.02 1.56
CA LEU A 21 -7.23 3.48 1.53
C LEU A 21 -6.28 4.63 1.22
N THR A 22 -5.22 4.77 1.98
CA THR A 22 -4.24 5.84 1.75
C THR A 22 -2.83 5.28 1.76
N ASP A 23 -1.96 5.77 0.88
CA ASP A 23 -0.53 5.51 1.00
C ASP A 23 0.04 6.22 2.24
N MET A 24 1.22 5.83 2.63
CA MET A 24 1.97 6.41 3.75
C MET A 24 3.02 7.40 3.26
N ASP A 25 3.97 6.92 2.44
CA ASP A 25 5.11 7.71 1.98
C ASP A 25 4.70 8.62 0.81
N GLY A 26 4.96 9.92 0.90
CA GLY A 26 4.52 10.91 -0.09
C GLY A 26 3.08 11.42 0.10
N VAL A 27 2.32 10.81 1.02
CA VAL A 27 0.94 11.18 1.36
C VAL A 27 0.83 11.67 2.81
N LEU A 28 1.24 10.86 3.78
CA LEU A 28 1.21 11.22 5.20
C LEU A 28 2.55 11.75 5.68
N VAL A 29 3.63 11.15 5.22
CA VAL A 29 5.00 11.53 5.59
C VAL A 29 5.90 11.53 4.35
N HIS A 30 6.92 12.38 4.38
CA HIS A 30 8.07 12.27 3.49
C HIS A 30 9.29 11.88 4.34
N GLU A 31 9.74 10.63 4.22
CA GLU A 31 10.65 9.97 5.16
C GLU A 31 10.05 9.94 6.60
N GLU A 32 10.49 10.81 7.49
CA GLU A 32 9.95 10.94 8.86
C GLU A 32 9.31 12.31 9.12
N VAL A 33 9.24 13.16 8.09
CA VAL A 33 8.66 14.51 8.19
C VAL A 33 7.18 14.43 7.80
N PRO A 34 6.27 14.88 8.66
CA PRO A 34 4.83 14.87 8.35
C PRO A 34 4.53 15.85 7.21
N ILE A 35 3.70 15.42 6.26
CA ILE A 35 3.16 16.29 5.21
C ILE A 35 2.09 17.19 5.84
N PRO A 36 2.09 18.50 5.55
CA PRO A 36 1.08 19.41 6.09
C PRO A 36 -0.35 18.92 5.80
N GLY A 37 -1.19 18.88 6.85
CA GLY A 37 -2.56 18.37 6.78
C GLY A 37 -2.71 16.86 7.01
N ALA A 38 -1.63 16.09 7.09
CA ALA A 38 -1.70 14.64 7.28
C ALA A 38 -2.27 14.24 8.65
N GLN A 39 -1.93 14.98 9.71
CA GLN A 39 -2.52 14.74 11.02
C GLN A 39 -4.03 15.01 11.00
N GLU A 40 -4.44 16.17 10.50
CA GLU A 40 -5.84 16.57 10.39
C GLU A 40 -6.66 15.62 9.53
N PHE A 41 -6.05 15.11 8.43
CA PHE A 41 -6.68 14.11 7.56
C PHE A 41 -6.94 12.79 8.30
N ILE A 42 -5.97 12.24 9.01
CA ILE A 42 -6.14 11.01 9.81
C ILE A 42 -7.15 11.23 10.94
N GLU A 43 -7.10 12.37 11.64
CA GLU A 43 -8.08 12.71 12.64
C GLU A 43 -9.51 12.85 12.08
N ALA A 44 -9.66 13.42 10.87
CA ALA A 44 -10.94 13.51 10.19
C ALA A 44 -11.48 12.10 9.85
N LEU A 45 -10.64 11.20 9.33
CA LEU A 45 -11.01 9.81 9.08
C LEU A 45 -11.47 9.10 10.36
N GLN A 46 -10.74 9.27 11.44
CA GLN A 46 -11.10 8.66 12.74
C GLN A 46 -12.42 9.22 13.30
N ARG A 47 -12.65 10.53 13.19
CA ARG A 47 -13.90 11.18 13.66
C ARG A 47 -15.10 10.84 12.78
N SER A 48 -14.87 10.62 11.50
CA SER A 48 -15.95 10.38 10.53
C SER A 48 -16.70 9.07 10.75
N GLY A 49 -16.08 8.08 11.39
CA GLY A 49 -16.60 6.72 11.49
C GLY A 49 -16.53 5.91 10.20
N LEU A 50 -15.94 6.47 9.12
CA LEU A 50 -15.66 5.76 7.87
C LEU A 50 -14.54 4.74 8.08
N GLY A 51 -14.59 3.62 7.35
CA GLY A 51 -13.49 2.68 7.33
C GLY A 51 -12.24 3.31 6.73
N PHE A 52 -11.05 3.05 7.29
CA PHE A 52 -9.82 3.46 6.62
C PHE A 52 -8.65 2.51 6.89
N MET A 53 -7.67 2.51 5.98
CA MET A 53 -6.44 1.75 6.12
C MET A 53 -5.28 2.46 5.42
N VAL A 54 -4.12 2.48 6.08
CA VAL A 54 -2.86 2.99 5.53
C VAL A 54 -2.11 1.83 4.89
N LEU A 55 -1.86 1.93 3.59
CA LEU A 55 -1.17 0.92 2.78
C LEU A 55 0.26 1.37 2.45
N THR A 56 1.25 0.53 2.69
CA THR A 56 2.64 0.85 2.34
C THR A 56 3.37 -0.35 1.76
N ASN A 57 4.24 -0.09 0.77
CA ASN A 57 5.16 -1.10 0.24
C ASN A 57 6.30 -1.43 1.22
N ASN A 58 6.36 -0.76 2.36
CA ASN A 58 7.35 -1.05 3.40
C ASN A 58 7.21 -2.50 3.88
N SER A 59 8.31 -3.24 3.90
CA SER A 59 8.41 -4.60 4.44
C SER A 59 9.44 -4.74 5.54
N ILE A 60 10.10 -3.62 5.90
CA ILE A 60 11.15 -3.59 6.94
C ILE A 60 10.53 -3.63 8.34
N PHE A 61 9.53 -2.76 8.56
CA PHE A 61 8.95 -2.51 9.86
C PHE A 61 7.64 -3.27 10.08
N THR A 62 7.40 -3.66 11.33
CA THR A 62 6.07 -4.16 11.73
C THR A 62 5.06 -3.01 11.77
N PRO A 63 3.72 -3.29 11.71
CA PRO A 63 2.71 -2.24 11.91
C PRO A 63 2.89 -1.46 13.24
N ARG A 64 3.34 -2.15 14.29
CA ARG A 64 3.66 -1.53 15.58
C ARG A 64 4.79 -0.51 15.48
N ASP A 65 5.87 -0.87 14.76
CA ASP A 65 7.02 0.02 14.56
C ASP A 65 6.62 1.23 13.69
N LEU A 66 5.85 1.00 12.62
CA LEU A 66 5.33 2.06 11.75
C LEU A 66 4.42 3.01 12.51
N ARG A 67 3.52 2.48 13.35
CA ARG A 67 2.70 3.33 14.23
C ARG A 67 3.55 4.20 15.14
N ALA A 68 4.58 3.62 15.78
CA ALA A 68 5.46 4.38 16.68
C ALA A 68 6.19 5.51 15.94
N ARG A 69 6.62 5.29 14.69
CA ARG A 69 7.27 6.29 13.83
C ARG A 69 6.29 7.39 13.42
N LEU A 70 5.09 7.03 12.94
CA LEU A 70 4.02 7.98 12.60
C LEU A 70 3.62 8.84 13.81
N LEU A 71 3.48 8.22 14.98
CA LEU A 71 3.16 8.93 16.21
C LEU A 71 4.28 9.90 16.61
N GLY A 72 5.55 9.53 16.40
CA GLY A 72 6.69 10.43 16.55
C GLY A 72 6.64 11.67 15.64
N SER A 73 5.96 11.57 14.50
CA SER A 73 5.69 12.66 13.55
C SER A 73 4.33 13.37 13.83
N GLY A 74 3.65 13.04 14.92
CA GLY A 74 2.37 13.64 15.31
C GLY A 74 1.14 13.00 14.67
N ILE A 75 1.28 11.89 13.93
CA ILE A 75 0.19 11.21 13.22
C ILE A 75 -0.16 9.91 13.95
N ASP A 76 -1.30 9.83 14.62
CA ASP A 76 -1.73 8.62 15.35
C ASP A 76 -2.61 7.72 14.47
N VAL A 77 -1.98 6.76 13.82
CA VAL A 77 -2.67 5.71 13.05
C VAL A 77 -2.75 4.44 13.91
N PRO A 78 -3.92 3.85 14.17
CA PRO A 78 -4.03 2.58 14.87
C PRO A 78 -3.24 1.47 14.18
N GLU A 79 -2.57 0.61 14.92
CA GLU A 79 -1.80 -0.52 14.36
C GLU A 79 -2.65 -1.41 13.44
N SER A 80 -3.92 -1.63 13.81
CA SER A 80 -4.88 -2.41 13.02
C SER A 80 -5.24 -1.78 11.68
N ALA A 81 -5.03 -0.48 11.52
CA ALA A 81 -5.27 0.27 10.29
C ALA A 81 -4.02 0.39 9.39
N ILE A 82 -2.92 -0.30 9.71
CA ILE A 82 -1.70 -0.31 8.90
C ILE A 82 -1.60 -1.65 8.17
N TRP A 83 -1.52 -1.59 6.83
CA TRP A 83 -1.37 -2.75 5.95
C TRP A 83 -0.11 -2.62 5.11
N THR A 84 0.85 -3.50 5.38
CA THR A 84 2.17 -3.48 4.72
C THR A 84 2.25 -4.53 3.61
N SER A 85 3.17 -4.34 2.68
CA SER A 85 3.49 -5.37 1.67
C SER A 85 3.97 -6.68 2.31
N ALA A 86 4.57 -6.62 3.50
CA ALA A 86 4.95 -7.81 4.29
C ALA A 86 3.72 -8.59 4.74
N LEU A 87 2.72 -7.92 5.34
CA LEU A 87 1.46 -8.55 5.75
C LEU A 87 0.69 -9.12 4.56
N ALA A 88 0.60 -8.35 3.47
CA ALA A 88 -0.05 -8.81 2.24
C ALA A 88 0.64 -10.05 1.66
N THR A 89 1.98 -10.10 1.70
CA THR A 89 2.77 -11.26 1.23
C THR A 89 2.53 -12.48 2.10
N ALA A 90 2.56 -12.32 3.42
CA ALA A 90 2.32 -13.41 4.36
C ALA A 90 0.88 -13.97 4.23
N GLN A 91 -0.12 -13.09 4.11
CA GLN A 91 -1.52 -13.48 3.88
C GLN A 91 -1.68 -14.20 2.53
N PHE A 92 -1.11 -13.67 1.45
CA PHE A 92 -1.16 -14.31 0.14
C PHE A 92 -0.58 -15.73 0.20
N LEU A 93 0.57 -15.90 0.83
CA LEU A 93 1.21 -17.21 0.94
C LEU A 93 0.41 -18.18 1.82
N HIS A 94 -0.18 -17.68 2.92
CA HIS A 94 -1.09 -18.47 3.75
C HIS A 94 -2.29 -18.99 2.95
N ASP A 95 -2.90 -18.13 2.12
CA ASP A 95 -4.05 -18.50 1.29
C ASP A 95 -3.67 -19.51 0.19
N GLN A 96 -2.43 -19.44 -0.34
CA GLN A 96 -1.95 -20.39 -1.35
C GLN A 96 -1.52 -21.74 -0.75
N ARG A 97 -0.87 -21.71 0.41
CA ARG A 97 -0.31 -22.91 1.05
C ARG A 97 -0.21 -22.71 2.58
N PRO A 98 -1.28 -22.97 3.33
CA PRO A 98 -1.24 -22.89 4.79
C PRO A 98 -0.16 -23.81 5.38
N GLY A 99 0.62 -23.29 6.34
CA GLY A 99 1.67 -24.05 7.03
C GLY A 99 2.86 -24.42 6.13
N GLY A 100 3.08 -23.71 5.05
CA GLY A 100 4.20 -23.91 4.15
C GLY A 100 5.55 -23.48 4.75
N SER A 101 6.61 -23.59 3.96
CA SER A 101 7.98 -23.22 4.35
C SER A 101 8.57 -22.17 3.41
N ALA A 102 9.43 -21.30 3.96
CA ALA A 102 10.04 -20.22 3.21
C ALA A 102 11.48 -19.94 3.64
N TYR A 103 12.32 -19.63 2.67
CA TYR A 103 13.57 -18.92 2.90
C TYR A 103 13.30 -17.42 2.73
N VAL A 104 13.45 -16.67 3.81
CA VAL A 104 13.12 -15.25 3.85
C VAL A 104 14.38 -14.41 3.87
N VAL A 105 14.46 -13.46 2.94
CA VAL A 105 15.48 -12.39 2.90
C VAL A 105 14.75 -11.09 3.12
N GLY A 106 14.86 -10.51 4.31
CA GLY A 106 14.13 -9.31 4.71
C GLY A 106 14.32 -9.02 6.20
N GLU A 107 13.64 -8.01 6.69
CA GLU A 107 13.72 -7.52 8.07
C GLU A 107 12.54 -8.02 8.94
N THR A 108 12.48 -7.50 10.17
CA THR A 108 11.51 -7.91 11.20
C THR A 108 10.05 -7.82 10.71
N GLY A 109 9.70 -6.79 9.93
CA GLY A 109 8.34 -6.65 9.40
C GLY A 109 7.90 -7.87 8.60
N LEU A 110 8.75 -8.35 7.68
CA LEU A 110 8.44 -9.52 6.87
C LEU A 110 8.54 -10.82 7.67
N THR A 111 9.61 -10.99 8.46
CA THR A 111 9.82 -12.24 9.20
C THR A 111 8.73 -12.46 10.25
N THR A 112 8.29 -11.40 10.95
CA THR A 112 7.17 -11.48 11.90
C THR A 112 5.87 -11.85 11.18
N ALA A 113 5.55 -11.17 10.07
CA ALA A 113 4.34 -11.47 9.30
C ALA A 113 4.29 -12.93 8.83
N MET A 114 5.42 -13.48 8.37
CA MET A 114 5.54 -14.88 7.95
C MET A 114 5.35 -15.84 9.12
N HIS A 115 5.91 -15.55 10.29
CA HIS A 115 5.69 -16.37 11.51
C HIS A 115 4.23 -16.35 11.94
N ASP A 116 3.61 -15.19 11.98
CA ASP A 116 2.21 -15.03 12.39
C ASP A 116 1.25 -15.75 11.41
N ALA A 117 1.62 -15.82 10.13
CA ALA A 117 0.92 -16.60 9.11
C ALA A 117 1.18 -18.14 9.22
N GLY A 118 1.99 -18.59 10.18
CA GLY A 118 2.28 -20.01 10.43
C GLY A 118 3.32 -20.62 9.50
N TYR A 119 4.16 -19.82 8.83
CA TYR A 119 5.21 -20.33 7.96
C TYR A 119 6.45 -20.78 8.74
N VAL A 120 7.02 -21.91 8.33
CA VAL A 120 8.31 -22.38 8.83
C VAL A 120 9.42 -21.73 8.02
N MET A 121 10.27 -20.91 8.67
CA MET A 121 11.45 -20.34 8.03
C MET A 121 12.59 -21.34 8.02
N THR A 122 13.06 -21.70 6.82
CA THR A 122 14.12 -22.71 6.63
C THR A 122 14.94 -22.41 5.37
N ASP A 123 16.19 -22.87 5.38
CA ASP A 123 17.08 -22.85 4.23
C ASP A 123 17.25 -24.23 3.56
N ARG A 124 16.44 -25.21 4.01
CA ARG A 124 16.46 -26.59 3.49
C ARG A 124 15.17 -26.89 2.78
N ASP A 125 15.24 -26.96 1.46
CA ASP A 125 14.14 -27.30 0.55
C ASP A 125 12.81 -26.54 0.86
N PRO A 126 12.85 -25.19 0.93
CA PRO A 126 11.65 -24.40 1.18
C PRO A 126 10.68 -24.41 0.00
N ASP A 127 9.39 -24.26 0.28
CA ASP A 127 8.36 -24.10 -0.77
C ASP A 127 8.53 -22.78 -1.53
N TYR A 128 9.02 -21.75 -0.83
CA TYR A 128 9.17 -20.38 -1.34
C TYR A 128 10.51 -19.76 -0.94
N VAL A 129 11.03 -18.90 -1.82
CA VAL A 129 11.99 -17.85 -1.47
C VAL A 129 11.22 -16.55 -1.46
N VAL A 130 11.25 -15.84 -0.33
CA VAL A 130 10.52 -14.57 -0.12
C VAL A 130 11.52 -13.46 0.09
N LEU A 131 11.53 -12.49 -0.83
CA LEU A 131 12.40 -11.33 -0.80
C LEU A 131 11.63 -10.09 -0.36
N GLY A 132 12.08 -9.46 0.71
CA GLY A 132 11.65 -8.14 1.15
C GLY A 132 12.81 -7.15 1.19
N GLU A 133 12.52 -5.92 1.58
CA GLU A 133 13.53 -4.89 1.74
C GLU A 133 14.37 -5.14 2.99
N THR A 134 15.68 -4.90 2.88
CA THR A 134 16.62 -4.83 3.99
C THR A 134 17.73 -3.84 3.66
N ARG A 135 18.33 -3.27 4.66
CA ARG A 135 19.52 -2.41 4.52
C ARG A 135 20.83 -3.21 4.50
N THR A 136 20.75 -4.53 4.73
CA THR A 136 21.92 -5.41 4.93
C THR A 136 21.86 -6.65 4.04
N TYR A 137 21.57 -6.49 2.74
CA TYR A 137 21.66 -7.60 1.80
C TYR A 137 23.05 -8.20 1.79
N SER A 138 23.17 -9.48 2.19
CA SER A 138 24.45 -10.18 2.11
C SER A 138 24.56 -10.98 0.81
N PHE A 139 25.76 -11.04 0.25
CA PHE A 139 26.03 -11.87 -0.93
C PHE A 139 25.73 -13.34 -0.67
N GLU A 140 25.95 -13.81 0.55
CA GLU A 140 25.64 -15.18 0.95
C GLU A 140 24.15 -15.46 0.92
N ALA A 141 23.32 -14.58 1.50
CA ALA A 141 21.87 -14.72 1.50
C ALA A 141 21.29 -14.71 0.08
N ILE A 142 21.77 -13.81 -0.78
CA ILE A 142 21.35 -13.74 -2.18
C ILE A 142 21.78 -15.00 -2.94
N THR A 143 23.01 -15.47 -2.75
CA THR A 143 23.51 -16.72 -3.38
C THR A 143 22.67 -17.92 -2.96
N ARG A 144 22.30 -18.00 -1.67
CA ARG A 144 21.41 -19.06 -1.17
C ARG A 144 20.03 -18.98 -1.80
N ALA A 145 19.43 -17.78 -1.88
CA ALA A 145 18.14 -17.56 -2.55
C ALA A 145 18.18 -18.06 -4.01
N ILE A 146 19.23 -17.71 -4.78
CA ILE A 146 19.42 -18.16 -6.16
C ILE A 146 19.43 -19.69 -6.23
N ARG A 147 20.22 -20.37 -5.41
CA ARG A 147 20.34 -21.82 -5.40
C ARG A 147 19.02 -22.52 -5.04
N LEU A 148 18.25 -21.96 -4.10
CA LEU A 148 16.95 -22.49 -3.71
C LEU A 148 15.92 -22.32 -4.82
N ILE A 149 15.92 -21.17 -5.51
CA ILE A 149 15.06 -20.93 -6.68
C ILE A 149 15.40 -21.90 -7.82
N ASP A 150 16.69 -22.09 -8.11
CA ASP A 150 17.13 -23.09 -9.09
C ASP A 150 16.74 -24.52 -8.70
N GLY A 151 16.76 -24.81 -7.39
CA GLY A 151 16.30 -26.08 -6.81
C GLY A 151 14.78 -26.29 -6.87
N GLY A 152 13.98 -25.28 -7.26
CA GLY A 152 12.54 -25.41 -7.46
C GLY A 152 11.66 -24.59 -6.51
N ALA A 153 12.24 -23.88 -5.53
CA ALA A 153 11.48 -22.98 -4.70
C ALA A 153 10.84 -21.84 -5.53
N ARG A 154 9.59 -21.47 -5.23
CA ARG A 154 8.88 -20.41 -5.92
C ARG A 154 9.37 -19.05 -5.44
N PHE A 155 9.61 -18.12 -6.37
CA PHE A 155 10.15 -16.81 -6.04
C PHE A 155 9.04 -15.78 -5.86
N ILE A 156 8.97 -15.18 -4.66
CA ILE A 156 8.04 -14.12 -4.25
C ILE A 156 8.84 -12.91 -3.81
N ALA A 157 8.35 -11.71 -4.10
CA ALA A 157 8.91 -10.47 -3.58
C ALA A 157 7.81 -9.53 -3.07
N THR A 158 8.11 -8.78 -2.03
CA THR A 158 7.13 -7.92 -1.37
C THR A 158 6.67 -6.77 -2.25
N ASN A 159 7.54 -6.18 -3.07
CA ASN A 159 7.23 -5.09 -3.99
C ASN A 159 8.27 -4.96 -5.12
N PRO A 160 7.93 -4.29 -6.24
CA PRO A 160 8.84 -4.12 -7.39
C PRO A 160 9.69 -2.85 -7.32
N ASP A 161 9.64 -2.05 -6.25
CA ASP A 161 10.30 -0.75 -6.17
C ASP A 161 11.82 -0.89 -6.40
N PRO A 162 12.39 -0.21 -7.41
CA PRO A 162 13.80 -0.32 -7.73
C PRO A 162 14.69 0.45 -6.75
N SER A 163 14.12 1.48 -6.11
CA SER A 163 14.81 2.32 -5.13
C SER A 163 13.85 2.79 -4.06
N GLY A 164 14.36 2.95 -2.85
CA GLY A 164 13.66 3.57 -1.72
C GLY A 164 14.19 4.97 -1.41
N PRO A 165 13.48 5.74 -0.55
CA PRO A 165 13.91 7.05 -0.10
C PRO A 165 15.19 6.94 0.74
N SER A 166 16.10 7.92 0.58
CA SER A 166 17.31 8.06 1.37
C SER A 166 17.84 9.48 1.25
N GLN A 167 18.30 10.04 2.37
CA GLN A 167 18.92 11.37 2.42
C GLN A 167 20.21 11.47 1.59
N ASP A 168 20.93 10.35 1.44
CA ASP A 168 22.20 10.29 0.69
C ASP A 168 22.01 9.93 -0.80
N GLY A 169 20.80 9.97 -1.33
CA GLY A 169 20.47 9.65 -2.72
C GLY A 169 19.72 8.32 -2.90
N LYS A 170 19.81 7.70 -4.08
CA LYS A 170 19.05 6.48 -4.38
C LYS A 170 19.59 5.27 -3.59
N LEU A 171 18.71 4.64 -2.83
CA LEU A 171 18.98 3.39 -2.14
C LEU A 171 18.34 2.22 -2.91
N PRO A 172 19.10 1.16 -3.30
CA PRO A 172 18.49 -0.02 -3.92
C PRO A 172 17.45 -0.65 -3.00
N ALA A 173 16.23 -0.88 -3.54
CA ALA A 173 15.14 -1.53 -2.85
C ALA A 173 14.89 -2.95 -3.36
N THR A 174 13.80 -3.59 -2.94
CA THR A 174 13.45 -4.98 -3.23
C THR A 174 13.50 -5.30 -4.72
N GLY A 175 12.97 -4.43 -5.58
CA GLY A 175 12.94 -4.66 -7.03
C GLY A 175 14.31 -4.72 -7.69
N ALA A 176 15.29 -3.93 -7.21
CA ALA A 176 16.65 -3.98 -7.71
C ALA A 176 17.33 -5.34 -7.39
N VAL A 177 17.16 -5.82 -6.16
CA VAL A 177 17.71 -7.13 -5.73
C VAL A 177 16.97 -8.28 -6.39
N ALA A 178 15.66 -8.16 -6.56
CA ALA A 178 14.86 -9.12 -7.33
C ALA A 178 15.34 -9.23 -8.78
N SER A 179 15.71 -8.11 -9.41
CA SER A 179 16.27 -8.08 -10.76
C SER A 179 17.63 -8.79 -10.84
N LEU A 180 18.49 -8.64 -9.83
CA LEU A 180 19.75 -9.38 -9.72
C LEU A 180 19.49 -10.89 -9.68
N ILE A 181 18.57 -11.35 -8.81
CA ILE A 181 18.23 -12.76 -8.68
C ILE A 181 17.57 -13.28 -9.97
N THR A 182 16.67 -12.49 -10.58
CA THR A 182 16.05 -12.82 -11.87
C THR A 182 17.08 -13.00 -12.98
N THR A 183 18.07 -12.11 -13.05
CA THR A 183 19.15 -12.21 -14.06
C THR A 183 19.96 -13.48 -13.86
N ALA A 184 20.21 -13.89 -12.61
CA ALA A 184 21.00 -15.09 -12.31
C ALA A 184 20.23 -16.41 -12.57
N THR A 185 18.92 -16.43 -12.30
CA THR A 185 18.09 -17.65 -12.34
C THR A 185 17.22 -17.77 -13.59
N GLY A 186 17.01 -16.67 -14.32
CA GLY A 186 16.02 -16.59 -15.39
C GLY A 186 14.56 -16.60 -14.89
N ARG A 187 14.32 -16.53 -13.57
CA ARG A 187 12.99 -16.62 -12.96
C ARG A 187 12.65 -15.33 -12.24
N ALA A 188 11.63 -14.62 -12.73
CA ALA A 188 11.10 -13.42 -12.10
C ALA A 188 10.23 -13.78 -10.88
N PRO A 189 10.19 -12.93 -9.82
CA PRO A 189 9.29 -13.12 -8.71
C PRO A 189 7.86 -12.76 -9.06
N TYR A 190 6.91 -13.29 -8.29
CA TYR A 190 5.59 -12.68 -8.18
C TYR A 190 5.65 -11.59 -7.10
N TYR A 191 5.36 -10.35 -7.49
CA TYR A 191 5.30 -9.22 -6.58
C TYR A 191 3.90 -9.09 -5.97
N VAL A 192 3.82 -8.95 -4.64
CA VAL A 192 2.53 -8.89 -3.93
C VAL A 192 2.08 -7.46 -3.65
N GLY A 193 3.01 -6.58 -3.29
CA GLY A 193 2.74 -5.17 -2.99
C GLY A 193 2.35 -4.35 -4.22
N LYS A 194 2.00 -3.09 -3.99
CA LYS A 194 1.67 -2.14 -5.07
C LYS A 194 2.75 -2.15 -6.16
N PRO A 195 2.41 -2.14 -7.45
CA PRO A 195 1.10 -1.88 -8.06
C PRO A 195 0.17 -3.09 -8.17
N ASN A 196 0.47 -4.25 -7.58
CA ASN A 196 -0.42 -5.39 -7.66
C ASN A 196 -1.74 -5.10 -6.91
N SER A 197 -2.84 -5.16 -7.64
CA SER A 197 -4.20 -4.95 -7.09
C SER A 197 -4.60 -5.96 -6.00
N LEU A 198 -3.86 -7.07 -5.87
CA LEU A 198 -4.05 -8.03 -4.79
C LEU A 198 -3.87 -7.38 -3.42
N MET A 199 -2.91 -6.46 -3.27
CA MET A 199 -2.69 -5.74 -2.02
C MET A 199 -3.93 -4.91 -1.64
N MET A 200 -4.57 -4.23 -2.61
CA MET A 200 -5.81 -3.49 -2.39
C MET A 200 -6.94 -4.41 -1.97
N ARG A 201 -7.15 -5.52 -2.69
CA ARG A 201 -8.20 -6.49 -2.38
C ARG A 201 -8.03 -7.15 -1.01
N SER A 202 -6.80 -7.48 -0.63
CA SER A 202 -6.52 -8.05 0.69
C SER A 202 -6.80 -7.04 1.81
N ALA A 203 -6.49 -5.76 1.59
CA ALA A 203 -6.84 -4.69 2.51
C ALA A 203 -8.36 -4.52 2.67
N LEU A 204 -9.10 -4.49 1.54
CA LEU A 204 -10.56 -4.41 1.55
C LEU A 204 -11.19 -5.59 2.31
N ASN A 205 -10.75 -6.81 2.02
CA ASN A 205 -11.24 -8.02 2.70
C ASN A 205 -11.02 -7.96 4.21
N ARG A 206 -9.89 -7.37 4.66
CA ARG A 206 -9.57 -7.27 6.07
C ARG A 206 -10.51 -6.37 6.86
N ILE A 207 -11.08 -5.36 6.22
CA ILE A 207 -11.99 -4.39 6.84
C ILE A 207 -13.43 -4.52 6.33
N ASP A 208 -13.76 -5.61 5.66
CA ASP A 208 -15.09 -5.92 5.10
C ASP A 208 -15.64 -4.77 4.22
N ALA A 209 -14.78 -4.22 3.36
CA ALA A 209 -15.09 -3.09 2.50
C ALA A 209 -15.26 -3.52 1.03
N HIS A 210 -16.05 -2.73 0.28
CA HIS A 210 -16.33 -2.96 -1.13
C HIS A 210 -15.57 -1.96 -2.02
N SER A 211 -15.04 -2.43 -3.15
CA SER A 211 -14.29 -1.57 -4.08
C SER A 211 -15.11 -0.40 -4.61
N GLU A 212 -16.42 -0.60 -4.83
CA GLU A 212 -17.31 0.43 -5.38
C GLU A 212 -17.52 1.65 -4.47
N THR A 213 -17.32 1.48 -3.15
CA THR A 213 -17.47 2.50 -2.11
C THR A 213 -16.15 2.88 -1.47
N THR A 214 -15.03 2.53 -2.09
CA THR A 214 -13.69 2.78 -1.57
C THR A 214 -12.92 3.73 -2.47
N VAL A 215 -12.17 4.65 -1.85
CA VAL A 215 -11.21 5.52 -2.51
C VAL A 215 -9.78 5.12 -2.13
N MET A 216 -8.86 5.15 -3.10
CA MET A 216 -7.41 5.05 -2.89
C MET A 216 -6.78 6.42 -3.06
N VAL A 217 -6.11 6.90 -2.02
CA VAL A 217 -5.30 8.12 -2.02
C VAL A 217 -3.83 7.73 -2.12
N GLY A 218 -3.13 8.26 -3.11
CA GLY A 218 -1.71 8.00 -3.33
C GLY A 218 -1.00 9.14 -4.02
N ASP A 219 0.32 9.11 -4.02
CA ASP A 219 1.19 10.11 -4.64
C ASP A 219 1.84 9.61 -5.94
N ARG A 220 1.70 8.31 -6.23
CA ARG A 220 2.35 7.67 -7.37
C ARG A 220 1.35 7.11 -8.38
N MET A 221 1.50 7.57 -9.62
CA MET A 221 0.71 7.05 -10.75
C MET A 221 1.00 5.56 -11.00
N ASP A 222 2.28 5.16 -10.96
CA ASP A 222 2.78 3.83 -11.32
C ASP A 222 2.63 2.77 -10.22
N THR A 223 2.14 3.13 -9.04
CA THR A 223 1.87 2.20 -7.93
C THR A 223 0.43 2.35 -7.42
N ASP A 224 0.10 3.46 -6.78
CA ASP A 224 -1.17 3.66 -6.07
C ASP A 224 -2.35 3.78 -7.02
N ILE A 225 -2.19 4.65 -8.01
CA ILE A 225 -3.29 4.96 -8.92
C ILE A 225 -3.61 3.75 -9.80
N ILE A 226 -2.61 3.12 -10.40
CA ILE A 226 -2.86 1.94 -11.23
C ILE A 226 -3.41 0.78 -10.40
N ALA A 227 -2.88 0.53 -9.19
CA ALA A 227 -3.40 -0.54 -8.33
C ALA A 227 -4.84 -0.29 -7.90
N GLY A 228 -5.19 0.97 -7.59
CA GLY A 228 -6.56 1.38 -7.26
C GLY A 228 -7.50 1.19 -8.45
N LEU A 229 -7.12 1.65 -9.64
CA LEU A 229 -7.91 1.48 -10.87
C LEU A 229 -8.16 0.00 -11.19
N GLU A 230 -7.11 -0.85 -11.14
CA GLU A 230 -7.22 -2.28 -11.40
C GLU A 230 -8.06 -3.02 -10.34
N ALA A 231 -8.10 -2.50 -9.11
CA ALA A 231 -8.97 -3.01 -8.05
C ALA A 231 -10.43 -2.48 -8.14
N GLY A 232 -10.73 -1.57 -9.06
CA GLY A 232 -12.05 -0.96 -9.24
C GLY A 232 -12.39 0.13 -8.22
N LEU A 233 -11.36 0.74 -7.62
CA LEU A 233 -11.50 1.82 -6.65
C LEU A 233 -11.62 3.17 -7.34
N ARG A 234 -12.23 4.14 -6.66
CA ARG A 234 -12.01 5.56 -6.94
C ARG A 234 -10.57 5.90 -6.56
N THR A 235 -9.90 6.74 -7.35
CA THR A 235 -8.49 7.07 -7.12
C THR A 235 -8.30 8.56 -7.00
N VAL A 236 -7.56 8.97 -5.99
CA VAL A 236 -7.16 10.35 -5.72
C VAL A 236 -5.64 10.43 -5.73
N LEU A 237 -5.10 11.22 -6.64
CA LEU A 237 -3.68 11.54 -6.66
C LEU A 237 -3.44 12.82 -5.84
N VAL A 238 -2.49 12.77 -4.90
CA VAL A 238 -1.93 13.97 -4.28
C VAL A 238 -0.54 14.24 -4.85
N THR A 239 -0.28 15.50 -5.17
CA THR A 239 0.99 15.90 -5.81
C THR A 239 2.05 16.36 -4.83
N SER A 240 1.81 16.11 -3.54
CA SER A 240 2.77 16.35 -2.44
C SER A 240 3.97 15.40 -2.44
N GLY A 241 3.90 14.30 -3.19
CA GLY A 241 4.93 13.25 -3.20
C GLY A 241 5.67 13.11 -4.53
N SER A 242 5.72 11.88 -5.06
CA SER A 242 6.66 11.49 -6.12
C SER A 242 6.22 11.83 -7.54
N THR A 243 4.91 11.94 -7.83
CA THR A 243 4.43 12.27 -9.18
C THR A 243 4.16 13.77 -9.32
N PRO A 244 4.99 14.53 -10.02
CA PRO A 244 4.73 15.95 -10.25
C PRO A 244 3.56 16.14 -11.22
N PRO A 245 2.81 17.26 -11.10
CA PRO A 245 1.58 17.50 -11.87
C PRO A 245 1.75 17.37 -13.40
N GLU A 246 2.88 17.82 -13.93
CA GLU A 246 3.19 17.77 -15.36
C GLU A 246 3.38 16.34 -15.90
N GLN A 247 3.69 15.37 -15.04
CA GLN A 247 3.86 13.99 -15.44
C GLN A 247 2.55 13.21 -15.48
N VAL A 248 1.50 13.65 -14.78
CA VAL A 248 0.20 12.94 -14.73
C VAL A 248 -0.34 12.70 -16.15
N GLY A 249 -0.17 13.69 -17.04
CA GLY A 249 -0.59 13.60 -18.43
C GLY A 249 0.16 12.58 -19.29
N THR A 250 1.32 12.09 -18.86
CA THR A 250 2.16 11.15 -19.64
C THR A 250 1.72 9.69 -19.50
N PHE A 251 0.95 9.36 -18.46
CA PHE A 251 0.45 8.01 -18.24
C PHE A 251 -0.77 7.70 -19.14
N PRO A 252 -0.98 6.44 -19.57
CA PRO A 252 -2.12 6.06 -20.40
C PRO A 252 -3.45 5.96 -19.63
N TYR A 253 -3.44 6.20 -18.33
CA TYR A 253 -4.60 6.22 -17.44
C TYR A 253 -4.63 7.50 -16.61
N ARG A 254 -5.74 7.77 -15.94
CA ARG A 254 -5.95 8.98 -15.15
C ARG A 254 -6.47 8.61 -13.76
N PRO A 255 -6.08 9.35 -12.70
CA PRO A 255 -6.78 9.28 -11.44
C PRO A 255 -8.21 9.84 -11.61
N THR A 256 -9.10 9.50 -10.68
CA THR A 256 -10.46 10.07 -10.66
C THR A 256 -10.39 11.57 -10.31
N GLU A 257 -9.52 11.94 -9.36
CA GLU A 257 -9.32 13.32 -8.90
C GLU A 257 -7.84 13.55 -8.60
N VAL A 258 -7.43 14.85 -8.63
CA VAL A 258 -6.07 15.29 -8.32
C VAL A 258 -6.16 16.46 -7.35
N TYR A 259 -5.39 16.42 -6.27
CA TYR A 259 -5.26 17.46 -5.26
C TYR A 259 -3.79 17.78 -5.00
N GLU A 260 -3.51 18.91 -4.36
CA GLU A 260 -2.13 19.29 -4.03
C GLU A 260 -1.58 18.43 -2.89
N SER A 261 -2.39 18.21 -1.84
CA SER A 261 -2.00 17.43 -0.67
C SER A 261 -3.21 16.81 0.04
N VAL A 262 -2.98 16.03 1.07
CA VAL A 262 -4.05 15.49 1.92
C VAL A 262 -4.76 16.57 2.74
N ALA A 263 -4.19 17.76 2.90
CA ALA A 263 -4.87 18.89 3.54
C ALA A 263 -6.18 19.25 2.81
N ASP A 264 -6.18 19.15 1.48
CA ASP A 264 -7.34 19.44 0.63
C ASP A 264 -8.44 18.38 0.77
N LEU A 265 -8.14 17.22 1.36
CA LEU A 265 -9.07 16.11 1.52
C LEU A 265 -9.81 16.13 2.86
N VAL A 266 -9.40 16.96 3.81
CA VAL A 266 -10.00 17.00 5.17
C VAL A 266 -11.51 17.33 5.08
N ASP A 267 -11.85 18.41 4.39
CA ASP A 267 -13.25 18.81 4.19
C ASP A 267 -14.04 17.75 3.40
N LEU A 268 -13.40 17.09 2.44
CA LEU A 268 -14.00 16.04 1.63
C LEU A 268 -14.35 14.79 2.46
N VAL A 269 -13.50 14.41 3.41
CA VAL A 269 -13.81 13.33 4.37
C VAL A 269 -15.05 13.67 5.18
N GLU A 270 -15.15 14.91 5.68
CA GLU A 270 -16.30 15.35 6.47
C GLU A 270 -17.59 15.43 5.63
N GLU A 271 -17.49 15.94 4.40
CA GLU A 271 -18.63 15.96 3.44
C GLU A 271 -19.15 14.53 3.15
N TRP A 272 -18.24 13.61 2.88
CA TRP A 272 -18.64 12.24 2.55
C TRP A 272 -19.16 11.46 3.76
N ALA A 273 -18.63 11.72 4.94
CA ALA A 273 -19.16 11.15 6.18
C ALA A 273 -20.61 11.60 6.48
N GLN A 274 -20.96 12.84 6.14
CA GLN A 274 -22.31 13.35 6.31
C GLN A 274 -23.29 12.76 5.27
N ALA A 275 -22.79 12.40 4.09
CA ALA A 275 -23.59 11.79 3.01
C ALA A 275 -23.77 10.28 3.18
N ALA A 276 -22.93 9.62 4.02
CA ALA A 276 -23.02 8.19 4.27
C ALA A 276 -24.34 7.81 4.98
N PRO A 277 -25.00 6.69 4.58
CA PRO A 277 -26.18 6.23 5.28
C PRO A 277 -25.81 5.91 6.73
N ARG A 278 -26.52 6.50 7.67
CA ARG A 278 -26.37 6.09 9.07
C ARG A 278 -26.81 4.64 9.19
N PRO A 279 -26.04 3.78 9.87
CA PRO A 279 -26.51 2.42 10.14
C PRO A 279 -27.87 2.54 10.81
N ASN A 280 -28.87 1.87 10.23
CA ASN A 280 -30.21 1.79 10.82
C ASN A 280 -30.04 1.23 12.23
N HIS A 281 -30.08 2.13 13.19
CA HIS A 281 -30.29 1.74 14.58
C HIS A 281 -31.76 1.29 14.63
N ASP A 282 -31.98 -0.01 14.50
CA ASP A 282 -33.28 -0.62 14.77
C ASP A 282 -33.48 -0.54 16.30
N PRO A 283 -34.35 0.37 16.81
CA PRO A 283 -34.53 0.49 18.25
C PRO A 283 -35.42 -0.61 18.81
N ASP A 284 -35.94 -1.53 17.96
CA ASP A 284 -36.94 -2.52 18.34
C ASP A 284 -36.44 -3.97 18.03
N GLY A 285 -35.20 -4.30 18.36
CA GLY A 285 -34.75 -5.68 18.44
C GLY A 285 -35.42 -6.41 19.61
N GLN A 286 -36.63 -6.89 19.41
CA GLN A 286 -37.26 -7.89 20.30
C GLN A 286 -36.82 -9.30 19.90
#